data_7077bf2c42cdc2d88b1dd992c594c40a
#
_entry.id   7077bf2c42cdc2d88b1dd992c594c40a
#
_cell.length_a   1.000
_cell.length_b   1.000
_cell.length_c   1.000
_cell.angle_alpha   90.00
_cell.angle_beta   90.00
_cell.angle_gamma   90.00
#
_symmetry.space_group_name_H-M   'P 1'
#
loop_
_entity.id
_entity.type
_entity.pdbx_description
1 polymer ?
#
loop_
_entity_poly.entity_id
_entity_poly.type
_entity_poly.pdbx_seq_one_letter_code
_entity_poly.pdbx_strand_id
1 'polypeptide(L)'
;MTGCGMNSTNSGQPDEPGPGERSAEEVFTEFMDAMEDTVQHSGANWPNWDRQDTSGYFPPPCSVRTRDDGRAYQTQIEGGPVDDPQAAVDHMKAHWKSKGYTIGNIFDDVNPATGMQINARTPRGMLVQFSPTRNGSLIKVVGECTLDPAARKKTT
;
A
#
# COMPACT_ATOMS: atom_id res chain seq x y z
N MET A 1 13.41 3.42 -46.33
CA MET A 1 13.24 3.22 -45.76
C MET A 1 13.21 3.08 -44.74
N THR A 2 13.14 3.04 -44.23
CA THR A 2 13.12 2.97 -43.64
C THR A 2 12.89 2.70 -42.52
N GLY A 3 12.58 2.53 -42.16
CA GLY A 3 11.98 2.19 -41.32
C GLY A 3 12.31 1.95 -40.17
N CYS A 4 12.80 1.84 -40.12
CA CYS A 4 13.31 1.70 -39.11
C CYS A 4 12.85 2.16 -37.98
N GLY A 5 12.32 2.83 -37.97
CA GLY A 5 11.98 3.42 -36.86
C GLY A 5 11.59 2.59 -35.81
N MET A 6 11.32 1.69 -36.12
CA MET A 6 10.78 0.99 -35.25
C MET A 6 11.34 0.85 -34.04
N ASN A 7 12.24 0.69 -34.01
CA ASN A 7 12.76 0.44 -32.84
C ASN A 7 12.47 1.36 -31.90
N SER A 8 12.29 2.26 -32.23
CA SER A 8 12.11 3.22 -31.32
C SER A 8 11.11 2.91 -30.42
N THR A 9 10.30 2.13 -30.77
CA THR A 9 9.29 1.93 -29.94
C THR A 9 9.72 1.60 -28.64
N ASN A 10 10.61 0.88 -28.51
CA ASN A 10 10.89 0.52 -27.25
C ASN A 10 11.38 1.53 -26.49
N SER A 11 11.94 2.38 -27.02
CA SER A 11 12.50 3.36 -26.27
C SER A 11 11.52 4.12 -25.56
N GLY A 12 10.35 4.08 -25.95
CA GLY A 12 9.36 4.84 -25.27
C GLY A 12 9.09 4.30 -23.93
N GLN A 13 9.43 3.12 -23.66
CA GLN A 13 9.16 2.56 -22.41
C GLN A 13 10.20 2.99 -21.47
N PRO A 14 9.86 3.66 -20.43
CA PRO A 14 10.82 4.07 -19.47
C PRO A 14 11.40 2.84 -18.87
N ASP A 15 12.56 2.96 -18.39
CA ASP A 15 13.20 1.88 -17.75
C ASP A 15 12.61 1.71 -16.40
N GLU A 16 11.42 1.14 -16.34
CA GLU A 16 10.83 0.88 -15.05
C GLU A 16 11.70 -0.06 -14.27
N PRO A 17 12.02 0.25 -13.04
CA PRO A 17 12.79 -0.66 -12.22
C PRO A 17 12.10 -2.00 -12.06
N GLY A 18 12.86 -3.06 -12.13
CA GLY A 18 12.33 -4.39 -11.90
C GLY A 18 12.04 -4.62 -10.43
N PRO A 19 11.51 -5.82 -10.09
CA PRO A 19 11.23 -6.15 -8.71
C PRO A 19 12.47 -6.03 -7.83
N GLY A 20 12.34 -5.35 -6.70
CA GLY A 20 13.42 -5.17 -5.74
C GLY A 20 14.41 -4.07 -6.07
N GLU A 21 14.30 -3.44 -7.24
CA GLU A 21 15.31 -2.49 -7.69
C GLU A 21 15.07 -1.05 -7.24
N ARG A 22 13.89 -0.75 -6.76
CA ARG A 22 13.61 0.62 -6.32
C ARG A 22 14.31 0.89 -4.98
N SER A 23 14.74 2.13 -4.77
CA SER A 23 15.48 2.48 -3.57
C SER A 23 14.60 2.41 -2.32
N ALA A 24 15.25 2.28 -1.17
CA ALA A 24 14.54 2.31 0.10
C ALA A 24 13.72 3.60 0.24
N GLU A 25 14.28 4.73 -0.17
CA GLU A 25 13.58 6.00 -0.09
C GLU A 25 12.31 6.01 -0.94
N GLU A 26 12.39 5.51 -2.16
CA GLU A 26 11.23 5.48 -3.03
C GLU A 26 10.12 4.58 -2.50
N VAL A 27 10.48 3.36 -2.09
CA VAL A 27 9.46 2.44 -1.59
C VAL A 27 8.89 2.89 -0.26
N PHE A 28 9.69 3.57 0.57
CA PHE A 28 9.20 4.11 1.83
C PHE A 28 8.22 5.27 1.59
N THR A 29 8.56 6.17 0.66
CA THR A 29 7.68 7.29 0.33
C THR A 29 6.32 6.80 -0.17
N GLU A 30 6.33 5.82 -1.08
CA GLU A 30 5.08 5.28 -1.57
C GLU A 30 4.27 4.55 -0.49
N PHE A 31 4.98 3.86 0.40
CA PHE A 31 4.34 3.21 1.54
C PHE A 31 3.62 4.24 2.42
N MET A 32 4.29 5.32 2.77
CA MET A 32 3.70 6.38 3.60
C MET A 32 2.57 7.11 2.87
N ASP A 33 2.71 7.29 1.56
CA ASP A 33 1.66 7.93 0.76
C ASP A 33 0.41 7.05 0.68
N ALA A 34 0.58 5.74 0.59
CA ALA A 34 -0.55 4.83 0.59
C ALA A 34 -1.28 4.82 1.94
N MET A 35 -0.54 4.94 3.03
CA MET A 35 -1.14 5.09 4.36
C MET A 35 -1.97 6.37 4.42
N GLU A 36 -1.37 7.50 4.02
CA GLU A 36 -2.05 8.79 4.08
C GLU A 36 -3.30 8.80 3.20
N ASP A 37 -3.18 8.28 2.00
CA ASP A 37 -4.31 8.23 1.07
C ASP A 37 -5.47 7.41 1.65
N THR A 38 -5.15 6.27 2.25
CA THR A 38 -6.17 5.42 2.84
C THR A 38 -6.82 6.08 4.05
N VAL A 39 -6.02 6.73 4.89
CA VAL A 39 -6.54 7.51 6.02
C VAL A 39 -7.53 8.57 5.53
N GLN A 40 -7.16 9.32 4.50
CA GLN A 40 -7.98 10.42 4.00
C GLN A 40 -9.31 9.94 3.40
N HIS A 41 -9.38 8.72 2.90
CA HIS A 41 -10.59 8.19 2.27
C HIS A 41 -11.35 7.20 3.16
N SER A 42 -10.91 7.05 4.41
CA SER A 42 -11.50 6.05 5.30
C SER A 42 -12.82 6.44 5.93
N GLY A 43 -13.06 7.73 6.07
CA GLY A 43 -14.22 8.22 6.80
C GLY A 43 -14.12 8.08 8.32
N ALA A 44 -12.98 7.67 8.84
CA ALA A 44 -12.73 7.51 10.26
C ALA A 44 -11.71 8.54 10.74
N ASN A 45 -11.55 8.66 12.05
CA ASN A 45 -10.53 9.52 12.64
C ASN A 45 -9.32 8.69 13.01
N TRP A 46 -8.13 9.22 12.79
CA TRP A 46 -6.87 8.52 13.04
C TRP A 46 -5.95 9.40 13.90
N PRO A 47 -6.27 9.56 15.18
CA PRO A 47 -5.59 10.55 16.03
C PRO A 47 -4.09 10.29 16.23
N ASN A 48 -3.65 9.06 16.04
CA ASN A 48 -2.24 8.73 16.23
C ASN A 48 -1.47 8.63 14.92
N TRP A 49 -2.09 8.95 13.80
CA TRP A 49 -1.41 8.93 12.52
C TRP A 49 -0.84 10.30 12.19
N ASP A 50 0.43 10.34 11.83
CA ASP A 50 1.08 11.55 11.38
C ASP A 50 1.99 11.21 10.19
N ARG A 51 1.60 11.69 9.01
CA ARG A 51 2.38 11.44 7.78
C ARG A 51 3.80 11.99 7.89
N GLN A 52 4.01 13.02 8.72
CA GLN A 52 5.30 13.65 8.84
C GLN A 52 6.23 12.86 9.78
N ASP A 53 5.70 11.98 10.59
CA ASP A 53 6.53 11.15 11.47
C ASP A 53 7.01 9.95 10.68
N THR A 54 8.24 10.03 10.21
CA THR A 54 8.84 8.97 9.40
C THR A 54 9.79 8.08 10.22
N SER A 55 9.81 8.25 11.52
CA SER A 55 10.75 7.53 12.36
C SER A 55 10.21 6.20 12.86
N GLY A 56 11.09 5.32 13.24
CA GLY A 56 10.69 4.12 13.94
C GLY A 56 10.31 2.92 13.09
N TYR A 57 10.40 3.03 11.76
CA TYR A 57 10.05 1.91 10.89
C TYR A 57 11.26 1.02 10.68
N PHE A 58 11.08 -0.27 10.97
CA PHE A 58 12.12 -1.26 10.71
C PHE A 58 11.49 -2.35 9.84
N PRO A 59 11.76 -2.35 8.55
CA PRO A 59 11.06 -3.26 7.65
C PRO A 59 11.47 -4.71 7.82
N PRO A 60 10.51 -5.62 7.89
CA PRO A 60 10.79 -7.05 7.95
C PRO A 60 11.32 -7.58 6.63
N PRO A 61 11.91 -8.79 6.66
CA PRO A 61 12.41 -9.43 5.45
C PRO A 61 11.31 -9.73 4.44
N CYS A 62 11.68 -9.70 3.17
CA CYS A 62 10.82 -10.14 2.09
C CYS A 62 11.67 -10.76 0.99
N SER A 63 11.02 -11.47 0.08
CA SER A 63 11.72 -12.15 -1.00
C SER A 63 11.39 -11.55 -2.35
N VAL A 64 12.40 -11.46 -3.21
CA VAL A 64 12.26 -11.05 -4.59
C VAL A 64 12.93 -12.11 -5.44
N ARG A 65 12.15 -12.83 -6.23
CA ARG A 65 12.65 -13.93 -7.06
C ARG A 65 13.38 -14.97 -6.17
N THR A 66 14.66 -15.18 -6.40
CA THR A 66 15.41 -16.15 -5.61
C THR A 66 16.16 -15.51 -4.44
N ARG A 67 16.00 -14.20 -4.24
CA ARG A 67 16.65 -13.49 -3.15
C ARG A 67 15.70 -13.30 -1.99
N ASP A 68 16.15 -13.61 -0.79
CA ASP A 68 15.33 -13.47 0.43
C ASP A 68 15.93 -12.45 1.39
N ASP A 69 16.81 -11.59 0.91
CA ASP A 69 17.42 -10.55 1.71
C ASP A 69 16.80 -9.18 1.49
N GLY A 70 15.62 -9.11 0.88
CA GLY A 70 14.88 -7.88 0.70
C GLY A 70 14.21 -7.41 1.99
N ARG A 71 13.70 -6.19 1.95
CA ARG A 71 12.96 -5.58 3.06
C ARG A 71 11.71 -4.90 2.50
N ALA A 72 10.62 -5.00 3.23
CA ALA A 72 9.38 -4.31 2.89
C ALA A 72 8.85 -3.58 4.12
N TYR A 73 8.66 -2.26 4.01
CA TYR A 73 8.07 -1.50 5.10
C TYR A 73 6.65 -1.96 5.30
N GLN A 74 6.23 -2.12 6.55
CA GLN A 74 4.85 -2.45 6.85
C GLN A 74 4.46 -1.86 8.18
N THR A 75 3.19 -1.53 8.30
CA THR A 75 2.65 -1.08 9.56
C THR A 75 1.13 -1.31 9.58
N GLN A 76 0.59 -1.24 10.78
CA GLN A 76 -0.82 -1.31 11.01
C GLN A 76 -1.16 -0.19 11.97
N ILE A 77 -2.16 0.60 11.65
CA ILE A 77 -2.60 1.68 12.52
C ILE A 77 -4.06 1.48 12.89
N GLU A 78 -4.41 2.02 14.04
CA GLU A 78 -5.78 1.91 14.56
C GLU A 78 -6.43 3.28 14.53
N GLY A 79 -7.67 3.31 14.17
CA GLY A 79 -8.46 4.53 14.10
C GLY A 79 -9.82 4.38 14.74
N GLY A 80 -10.60 5.42 14.65
CA GLY A 80 -11.93 5.45 15.24
C GLY A 80 -12.96 4.63 14.49
N PRO A 81 -14.16 4.55 15.03
CA PRO A 81 -15.24 3.77 14.43
C PRO A 81 -15.83 4.47 13.20
N VAL A 82 -16.52 3.70 12.38
CA VAL A 82 -17.36 4.24 11.30
C VAL A 82 -18.81 3.82 11.57
N ASP A 83 -19.75 4.64 11.13
CA ASP A 83 -21.16 4.33 11.37
C ASP A 83 -21.67 3.24 10.43
N ASP A 84 -21.19 3.22 9.22
CA ASP A 84 -21.64 2.27 8.20
C ASP A 84 -20.44 1.61 7.53
N PRO A 85 -20.01 0.45 8.01
CA PRO A 85 -18.87 -0.25 7.43
C PRO A 85 -19.02 -0.60 5.95
N GLN A 86 -20.24 -0.94 5.51
CA GLN A 86 -20.48 -1.25 4.11
C GLN A 86 -20.25 -0.02 3.24
N ALA A 87 -20.76 1.13 3.63
CA ALA A 87 -20.55 2.35 2.87
C ALA A 87 -19.07 2.74 2.85
N ALA A 88 -18.37 2.54 3.95
CA ALA A 88 -16.93 2.82 4.03
C ALA A 88 -16.14 1.93 3.07
N VAL A 89 -16.47 0.64 3.00
CA VAL A 89 -15.82 -0.28 2.08
C VAL A 89 -16.16 0.07 0.64
N ASP A 90 -17.42 0.39 0.34
CA ASP A 90 -17.83 0.75 -1.02
C ASP A 90 -17.10 2.00 -1.49
N HIS A 91 -16.96 2.99 -0.62
CA HIS A 91 -16.24 4.22 -0.95
C HIS A 91 -14.76 3.93 -1.21
N MET A 92 -14.12 3.15 -0.35
CA MET A 92 -12.71 2.82 -0.51
C MET A 92 -12.48 1.99 -1.78
N LYS A 93 -13.37 1.06 -2.08
CA LYS A 93 -13.29 0.23 -3.28
C LYS A 93 -13.31 1.11 -4.54
N ALA A 94 -14.24 2.06 -4.60
CA ALA A 94 -14.34 2.96 -5.73
C ALA A 94 -13.09 3.82 -5.86
N HIS A 95 -12.58 4.32 -4.73
CA HIS A 95 -11.39 5.14 -4.71
C HIS A 95 -10.16 4.36 -5.20
N TRP A 96 -9.95 3.17 -4.66
CA TRP A 96 -8.80 2.35 -5.05
C TRP A 96 -8.89 1.93 -6.53
N LYS A 97 -10.09 1.64 -7.03
CA LYS A 97 -10.26 1.34 -8.45
C LYS A 97 -9.87 2.54 -9.31
N SER A 98 -10.23 3.74 -8.88
CA SER A 98 -9.88 4.94 -9.64
C SER A 98 -8.37 5.18 -9.68
N LYS A 99 -7.63 4.61 -8.73
CA LYS A 99 -6.18 4.71 -8.71
C LYS A 99 -5.49 3.56 -9.45
N GLY A 100 -6.25 2.66 -10.03
CA GLY A 100 -5.67 1.52 -10.75
C GLY A 100 -5.30 0.34 -9.86
N TYR A 101 -5.76 0.32 -8.61
CA TYR A 101 -5.49 -0.80 -7.71
C TYR A 101 -6.37 -1.98 -8.10
N THR A 102 -5.86 -3.19 -7.87
CA THR A 102 -6.63 -4.42 -8.05
C THR A 102 -7.28 -4.78 -6.74
N ILE A 103 -8.60 -4.82 -6.72
CA ILE A 103 -9.34 -5.15 -5.51
C ILE A 103 -9.24 -6.66 -5.27
N GLY A 104 -8.87 -7.01 -4.07
CA GLY A 104 -8.82 -8.40 -3.64
C GLY A 104 -10.12 -8.82 -2.97
N ASN A 105 -9.98 -9.54 -1.87
CA ASN A 105 -11.15 -10.04 -1.18
C ASN A 105 -11.81 -8.96 -0.33
N ILE A 106 -13.13 -9.03 -0.26
CA ILE A 106 -13.92 -8.23 0.66
C ILE A 106 -14.53 -9.21 1.64
N PHE A 107 -14.30 -8.99 2.91
CA PHE A 107 -14.79 -9.90 3.95
C PHE A 107 -15.78 -9.18 4.84
N ASP A 108 -16.89 -9.85 5.10
CA ASP A 108 -17.75 -9.47 6.21
C ASP A 108 -17.16 -10.12 7.44
N ASP A 109 -17.17 -9.39 8.51
CA ASP A 109 -16.72 -9.96 9.75
C ASP A 109 -17.74 -10.95 10.26
N VAL A 110 -17.42 -11.59 11.34
CA VAL A 110 -18.34 -12.54 11.99
C VAL A 110 -19.71 -11.90 12.18
N ASN A 111 -19.73 -10.60 12.39
CA ASN A 111 -20.96 -9.83 12.43
C ASN A 111 -20.87 -8.72 11.40
N PRO A 112 -21.39 -8.92 10.19
CA PRO A 112 -21.29 -7.93 9.13
C PRO A 112 -21.92 -6.58 9.47
N ALA A 113 -22.81 -6.54 10.47
CA ALA A 113 -23.40 -5.27 10.89
C ALA A 113 -22.39 -4.41 11.63
N THR A 114 -21.30 -4.94 12.12
CA THR A 114 -20.32 -4.21 12.92
C THR A 114 -19.01 -3.96 12.22
N GLY A 115 -18.63 -4.75 11.22
CA GLY A 115 -17.34 -4.54 10.56
C GLY A 115 -17.19 -5.31 9.28
N MET A 116 -16.26 -4.83 8.46
CA MET A 116 -15.90 -5.42 7.18
C MET A 116 -14.39 -5.23 6.95
N GLN A 117 -13.87 -5.82 5.90
CA GLN A 117 -12.49 -5.64 5.51
C GLN A 117 -12.38 -5.69 3.99
N ILE A 118 -11.57 -4.81 3.42
CA ILE A 118 -11.28 -4.80 1.99
C ILE A 118 -9.77 -4.76 1.80
N ASN A 119 -9.28 -5.53 0.84
CA ASN A 119 -7.87 -5.58 0.47
C ASN A 119 -7.69 -5.16 -0.97
N ALA A 120 -6.57 -4.54 -1.28
CA ALA A 120 -6.20 -4.20 -2.64
C ALA A 120 -4.70 -4.30 -2.84
N ARG A 121 -4.31 -4.44 -4.09
CA ARG A 121 -2.90 -4.40 -4.50
C ARG A 121 -2.70 -3.22 -5.42
N THR A 122 -1.63 -2.47 -5.17
CA THR A 122 -1.23 -1.40 -6.07
C THR A 122 -0.57 -1.97 -7.33
N PRO A 123 -0.38 -1.18 -8.39
CA PRO A 123 0.31 -1.67 -9.58
C PRO A 123 1.70 -2.25 -9.31
N ARG A 124 2.39 -1.77 -8.29
CA ARG A 124 3.70 -2.29 -7.92
C ARG A 124 3.62 -3.42 -6.88
N GLY A 125 2.42 -3.87 -6.54
CA GLY A 125 2.25 -5.05 -5.66
C GLY A 125 2.17 -4.75 -4.18
N MET A 126 2.11 -3.48 -3.79
CA MET A 126 1.94 -3.12 -2.39
C MET A 126 0.55 -3.56 -1.92
N LEU A 127 0.47 -4.13 -0.74
CA LEU A 127 -0.81 -4.54 -0.18
C LEU A 127 -1.38 -3.42 0.68
N VAL A 128 -2.62 -3.06 0.46
CA VAL A 128 -3.33 -2.10 1.29
C VAL A 128 -4.59 -2.77 1.81
N GLN A 129 -4.82 -2.67 3.11
CA GLN A 129 -5.97 -3.29 3.76
C GLN A 129 -6.66 -2.27 4.64
N PHE A 130 -7.98 -2.22 4.54
CA PHE A 130 -8.81 -1.34 5.34
C PHE A 130 -9.90 -2.16 6.00
N SER A 131 -10.01 -2.04 7.32
CA SER A 131 -10.98 -2.80 8.11
C SER A 131 -11.83 -1.83 8.93
N PRO A 132 -12.91 -1.29 8.34
CA PRO A 132 -13.80 -0.40 9.08
C PRO A 132 -14.75 -1.19 9.95
N THR A 133 -14.88 -0.79 11.22
CA THR A 133 -15.87 -1.39 12.11
C THR A 133 -16.55 -0.29 12.93
N ARG A 134 -17.65 -0.64 13.56
CA ARG A 134 -18.35 0.30 14.43
C ARG A 134 -17.66 0.49 15.77
N ASN A 135 -16.67 -0.32 16.07
CA ASN A 135 -15.90 -0.23 17.32
C ASN A 135 -14.54 0.39 17.14
N GLY A 136 -14.11 0.60 15.92
CA GLY A 136 -12.79 1.11 15.58
C GLY A 136 -12.42 0.64 14.20
N SER A 137 -11.39 1.23 13.63
CA SER A 137 -10.96 0.88 12.28
C SER A 137 -9.47 0.55 12.26
N LEU A 138 -9.05 -0.11 11.19
CA LEU A 138 -7.68 -0.56 11.06
C LEU A 138 -7.22 -0.36 9.64
N ILE A 139 -6.00 0.11 9.46
CA ILE A 139 -5.37 0.14 8.15
C ILE A 139 -4.04 -0.60 8.28
N LYS A 140 -3.78 -1.48 7.34
CA LYS A 140 -2.50 -2.17 7.24
C LYS A 140 -1.95 -1.96 5.84
N VAL A 141 -0.68 -1.63 5.74
CA VAL A 141 -0.01 -1.52 4.45
C VAL A 141 1.29 -2.31 4.51
N VAL A 142 1.52 -3.11 3.47
CA VAL A 142 2.79 -3.79 3.26
C VAL A 142 3.36 -3.24 1.97
N GLY A 143 4.48 -2.54 2.10
CA GLY A 143 5.10 -1.86 0.97
C GLY A 143 5.78 -2.80 -0.01
N GLU A 144 6.30 -2.22 -1.05
CA GLU A 144 7.03 -2.96 -2.06
C GLU A 144 8.35 -3.48 -1.48
N CYS A 145 8.72 -4.71 -1.83
CA CYS A 145 9.98 -5.29 -1.39
C CYS A 145 11.14 -4.62 -2.11
N THR A 146 12.16 -4.18 -1.36
CA THR A 146 13.36 -3.60 -1.95
C THR A 146 14.61 -4.36 -1.53
N LEU A 147 15.56 -4.48 -2.43
CA LEU A 147 16.85 -5.08 -2.14
C LEU A 147 17.88 -4.02 -1.73
N ASP A 148 17.48 -2.75 -1.64
CA ASP A 148 18.37 -1.67 -1.24
C ASP A 148 18.84 -1.89 0.22
N PRO A 149 20.15 -1.99 0.46
CA PRO A 149 20.68 -2.18 1.81
C PRO A 149 20.26 -1.09 2.79
N ALA A 150 19.93 0.11 2.31
CA ALA A 150 19.48 1.19 3.19
C ALA A 150 18.19 0.83 3.94
N ALA A 151 17.39 -0.08 3.41
CA ALA A 151 16.17 -0.53 4.06
C ALA A 151 16.44 -1.47 5.24
N ARG A 152 17.67 -1.86 5.47
CA ARG A 152 18.01 -2.75 6.59
C ARG A 152 18.19 -1.98 7.90
N LYS A 153 18.02 -0.67 7.86
CA LYS A 153 18.15 0.15 9.06
C LYS A 153 16.79 0.69 9.45
N LYS A 154 16.62 0.89 10.76
CA LYS A 154 15.42 1.53 11.26
C LYS A 154 15.42 2.99 10.81
N THR A 155 14.25 3.50 10.43
CA THR A 155 14.15 4.91 10.03
C THR A 155 14.29 5.80 11.26
N THR A 156 14.91 6.95 11.09
CA THR A 156 15.16 7.89 12.17
C THR A 156 14.40 9.19 11.98
#